data_69f187c03f9640684c0f34c4d3573fcf
#
_entry.id   69f187c03f9640684c0f34c4d3573fcf
#
_cell.length_a   1.000
_cell.length_b   1.000
_cell.length_c   1.000
_cell.angle_alpha   90.00
_cell.angle_beta   90.00
_cell.angle_gamma   90.00
#
_symmetry.space_group_name_H-M   'P 1'
#
loop_
_entity.id
_entity.type
_entity.pdbx_description
1 polymer ?
#
loop_
_entity_poly.entity_id
_entity_poly.type
_entity_poly.pdbx_seq_one_letter_code
_entity_poly.pdbx_strand_id
1 'polypeptide(L)'
;GCSHNLCVSITGIKDQFALEGEKLTQEYAALALGTAFHPYFVGSTFDPEAVGIEKQMLRKALEDEVNDKRLYCQRQANREFFGDSPAGVRQEGYLEEVDGLTPEALTEAYYEMLRTANIELIVLGCDEASTTAVKDALLTELSAIDRAPLPRAENIAMPRREPVRKVEHFDTTQAKLCMLFTLGR
;
A
#
# COMPACT_ATOMS: atom_id res chain seq x y z
N GLY A 1 -5.63 -8.67 9.65
CA GLY A 1 -5.83 -7.22 9.58
C GLY A 1 -5.40 -6.71 8.23
N CYS A 2 -6.18 -5.83 7.63
CA CYS A 2 -5.73 -5.12 6.44
C CYS A 2 -4.63 -4.17 6.88
N SER A 3 -3.42 -4.34 6.35
CA SER A 3 -2.35 -3.37 6.55
C SER A 3 -2.27 -2.51 5.29
N HIS A 4 -2.30 -1.21 5.46
CA HIS A 4 -2.07 -0.25 4.38
C HIS A 4 -0.55 -0.12 4.22
N ASN A 5 0.02 -0.87 3.30
CA ASN A 5 1.46 -0.88 3.05
C ASN A 5 1.73 -0.47 1.61
N LEU A 6 2.71 0.42 1.45
CA LEU A 6 3.41 0.57 0.18
C LEU A 6 4.64 -0.33 0.23
N CYS A 7 4.79 -1.23 -0.73
CA CYS A 7 5.91 -2.14 -0.81
C CYS A 7 6.65 -1.95 -2.14
N VAL A 8 7.94 -1.70 -2.06
CA VAL A 8 8.84 -1.72 -3.21
C VAL A 8 9.74 -2.94 -3.06
N SER A 9 9.71 -3.83 -4.03
CA SER A 9 10.53 -5.04 -4.00
C SER A 9 11.29 -5.23 -5.30
N ILE A 10 12.57 -5.56 -5.19
CA ILE A 10 13.42 -5.92 -6.31
C ILE A 10 13.93 -7.33 -6.08
N THR A 11 13.84 -8.17 -7.09
CA THR A 11 14.34 -9.53 -7.07
C THR A 11 15.28 -9.73 -8.25
N GLY A 12 16.44 -10.33 -7.98
CA GLY A 12 17.43 -10.57 -9.00
C GLY A 12 18.40 -11.68 -8.62
N ILE A 13 19.44 -11.87 -9.43
CA ILE A 13 20.49 -12.83 -9.18
C ILE A 13 21.44 -12.34 -8.08
N LYS A 14 22.07 -13.27 -7.37
CA LYS A 14 23.03 -12.93 -6.31
C LYS A 14 24.34 -12.40 -6.89
N ASP A 15 25.05 -11.57 -6.13
CA ASP A 15 26.34 -11.01 -6.47
C ASP A 15 27.38 -12.05 -6.89
N GLN A 16 27.33 -13.27 -6.32
CA GLN A 16 28.23 -14.37 -6.69
C GLN A 16 28.06 -14.83 -8.15
N PHE A 17 26.98 -14.49 -8.80
CA PHE A 17 26.71 -14.80 -10.21
C PHE A 17 26.83 -13.57 -11.12
N ALA A 18 27.24 -12.42 -10.55
CA ALA A 18 27.49 -11.21 -11.30
C ALA A 18 28.70 -11.37 -12.22
N LEU A 19 28.66 -10.67 -13.34
CA LEU A 19 29.79 -10.59 -14.24
C LEU A 19 30.77 -9.52 -13.75
N GLU A 20 32.08 -9.74 -13.95
CA GLU A 20 33.14 -8.77 -13.72
C GLU A 20 33.17 -8.11 -12.32
N GLY A 21 32.57 -8.76 -11.30
CA GLY A 21 32.58 -8.26 -9.92
C GLY A 21 31.60 -7.14 -9.61
N GLU A 22 30.56 -7.01 -10.42
CA GLU A 22 29.42 -6.09 -10.18
C GLU A 22 28.79 -6.33 -8.81
N LYS A 23 28.31 -5.27 -8.19
CA LYS A 23 27.61 -5.27 -6.89
C LYS A 23 26.10 -5.19 -7.08
N LEU A 24 25.52 -6.23 -7.66
CA LEU A 24 24.10 -6.26 -8.05
C LEU A 24 23.15 -5.97 -6.86
N THR A 25 23.48 -6.47 -5.67
CA THR A 25 22.68 -6.17 -4.46
C THR A 25 22.60 -4.67 -4.19
N GLN A 26 23.70 -3.93 -4.37
CA GLN A 26 23.72 -2.48 -4.17
C GLN A 26 22.96 -1.76 -5.29
N GLU A 27 23.03 -2.24 -6.53
CA GLU A 27 22.27 -1.68 -7.65
C GLU A 27 20.76 -1.92 -7.46
N TYR A 28 20.35 -3.11 -7.02
CA TYR A 28 18.94 -3.37 -6.67
C TYR A 28 18.47 -2.49 -5.53
N ALA A 29 19.29 -2.28 -4.51
CA ALA A 29 18.98 -1.36 -3.43
C ALA A 29 18.83 0.07 -3.92
N ALA A 30 19.77 0.55 -4.75
CA ALA A 30 19.68 1.89 -5.33
C ALA A 30 18.42 2.08 -6.16
N LEU A 31 18.03 1.07 -6.96
CA LEU A 31 16.79 1.11 -7.74
C LEU A 31 15.55 1.13 -6.83
N ALA A 32 15.51 0.28 -5.80
CA ALA A 32 14.39 0.24 -4.86
C ALA A 32 14.25 1.54 -4.07
N LEU A 33 15.36 2.05 -3.54
CA LEU A 33 15.40 3.32 -2.81
C LEU A 33 15.08 4.51 -3.73
N GLY A 34 15.63 4.52 -4.95
CA GLY A 34 15.31 5.52 -5.96
C GLY A 34 13.80 5.56 -6.25
N THR A 35 13.17 4.40 -6.42
CA THR A 35 11.72 4.32 -6.62
C THR A 35 10.93 4.83 -5.41
N ALA A 36 11.39 4.51 -4.19
CA ALA A 36 10.68 4.86 -2.97
C ALA A 36 10.87 6.32 -2.54
N PHE A 37 12.08 6.89 -2.72
CA PHE A 37 12.46 8.20 -2.18
C PHE A 37 12.63 9.28 -3.23
N HIS A 38 12.81 8.90 -4.50
CA HIS A 38 13.07 9.83 -5.62
C HIS A 38 12.10 9.54 -6.79
N PRO A 39 10.77 9.64 -6.55
CA PRO A 39 9.81 9.44 -7.63
C PRO A 39 9.96 10.53 -8.71
N TYR A 40 9.50 10.23 -9.91
CA TYR A 40 9.52 11.18 -10.99
C TYR A 40 8.51 12.32 -10.74
N PHE A 41 9.04 13.54 -10.64
CA PHE A 41 8.24 14.76 -10.53
C PHE A 41 8.36 15.62 -11.79
N VAL A 42 7.27 16.32 -12.10
CA VAL A 42 7.27 17.42 -13.07
C VAL A 42 7.13 18.73 -12.30
N GLY A 43 8.19 19.50 -12.25
CA GLY A 43 8.28 20.65 -11.34
C GLY A 43 8.37 20.19 -9.89
N SER A 44 7.36 20.47 -9.08
CA SER A 44 7.31 20.15 -7.65
C SER A 44 6.29 19.09 -7.27
N THR A 45 5.59 18.50 -8.24
CA THR A 45 4.51 17.53 -8.01
C THR A 45 4.70 16.27 -8.86
N PHE A 46 3.95 15.23 -8.56
CA PHE A 46 3.81 14.10 -9.47
C PHE A 46 3.38 14.57 -10.86
N ASP A 47 3.81 13.85 -11.89
CA ASP A 47 3.45 14.15 -13.28
C ASP A 47 1.93 14.17 -13.47
N PRO A 48 1.33 15.32 -13.86
CA PRO A 48 -0.12 15.42 -14.04
C PRO A 48 -0.68 14.45 -15.09
N GLU A 49 0.08 14.14 -16.14
CA GLU A 49 -0.34 13.20 -17.17
C GLU A 49 -0.40 11.78 -16.60
N ALA A 50 0.65 11.35 -15.89
CA ALA A 50 0.67 10.05 -15.22
C ALA A 50 -0.45 9.92 -14.19
N VAL A 51 -0.66 10.94 -13.35
CA VAL A 51 -1.77 10.98 -12.38
C VAL A 51 -3.12 10.87 -13.11
N GLY A 52 -3.30 11.55 -14.24
CA GLY A 52 -4.53 11.47 -15.03
C GLY A 52 -4.81 10.06 -15.54
N ILE A 53 -3.79 9.35 -16.01
CA ILE A 53 -3.89 7.96 -16.49
C ILE A 53 -4.25 7.04 -15.32
N GLU A 54 -3.52 7.13 -14.21
CA GLU A 54 -3.76 6.29 -13.03
C GLU A 54 -5.16 6.51 -12.42
N LYS A 55 -5.65 7.75 -12.40
CA LYS A 55 -7.04 8.06 -11.99
C LYS A 55 -8.08 7.35 -12.85
N GLN A 56 -7.88 7.32 -14.17
CA GLN A 56 -8.81 6.62 -15.07
C GLN A 56 -8.77 5.11 -14.82
N MET A 57 -7.58 4.54 -14.63
CA MET A 57 -7.41 3.13 -14.32
C MET A 57 -8.05 2.77 -12.96
N LEU A 58 -7.82 3.58 -11.93
CA LEU A 58 -8.42 3.40 -10.61
C LEU A 58 -9.95 3.49 -10.67
N ARG A 59 -10.49 4.50 -11.35
CA ARG A 59 -11.93 4.65 -11.55
C ARG A 59 -12.54 3.41 -12.18
N LYS A 60 -11.95 2.94 -13.28
CA LYS A 60 -12.41 1.73 -13.95
C LYS A 60 -12.34 0.51 -13.04
N ALA A 61 -11.26 0.34 -12.29
CA ALA A 61 -11.11 -0.77 -11.36
C ALA A 61 -12.18 -0.76 -10.24
N LEU A 62 -12.53 0.43 -9.73
CA LEU A 62 -13.58 0.60 -8.73
C LEU A 62 -14.98 0.37 -9.31
N GLU A 63 -15.26 0.82 -10.53
CA GLU A 63 -16.52 0.56 -11.24
C GLU A 63 -16.69 -0.93 -11.56
N ASP A 64 -15.62 -1.59 -11.97
CA ASP A 64 -15.61 -3.01 -12.33
C ASP A 64 -15.59 -3.96 -11.11
N GLU A 65 -15.41 -3.46 -9.90
CA GLU A 65 -15.35 -4.26 -8.67
C GLU A 65 -16.57 -5.18 -8.52
N VAL A 66 -17.74 -4.67 -8.88
CA VAL A 66 -19.00 -5.40 -8.80
C VAL A 66 -19.03 -6.65 -9.69
N ASN A 67 -18.14 -6.76 -10.66
CA ASN A 67 -18.06 -7.90 -11.57
C ASN A 67 -17.48 -9.15 -10.88
N ASP A 68 -16.59 -8.99 -9.90
CA ASP A 68 -16.19 -10.07 -8.99
C ASP A 68 -17.11 -10.12 -7.78
N LYS A 69 -18.23 -10.83 -7.91
CA LYS A 69 -19.24 -10.95 -6.85
C LYS A 69 -18.69 -11.50 -5.53
N ARG A 70 -17.65 -12.33 -5.57
CA ARG A 70 -17.04 -12.90 -4.38
C ARG A 70 -16.26 -11.84 -3.63
N LEU A 71 -15.37 -11.16 -4.33
CA LEU A 71 -14.54 -10.09 -3.76
C LEU A 71 -15.41 -8.93 -3.26
N TYR A 72 -16.40 -8.54 -4.07
CA TYR A 72 -17.38 -7.52 -3.70
C TYR A 72 -18.11 -7.89 -2.40
N CYS A 73 -18.65 -9.10 -2.30
CA CYS A 73 -19.34 -9.57 -1.09
C CYS A 73 -18.42 -9.53 0.15
N GLN A 74 -17.18 -9.95 0.00
CA GLN A 74 -16.19 -9.91 1.10
C GLN A 74 -15.86 -8.46 1.52
N ARG A 75 -15.69 -7.55 0.57
CA ARG A 75 -15.42 -6.13 0.84
C ARG A 75 -16.58 -5.45 1.55
N GLN A 76 -17.82 -5.69 1.09
CA GLN A 76 -19.03 -5.19 1.77
C GLN A 76 -19.14 -5.74 3.20
N ALA A 77 -18.87 -7.02 3.41
CA ALA A 77 -18.88 -7.61 4.74
C ALA A 77 -17.81 -6.98 5.66
N ASN A 78 -16.60 -6.74 5.16
CA ASN A 78 -15.55 -6.07 5.91
C ASN A 78 -15.96 -4.63 6.29
N ARG A 79 -16.53 -3.88 5.35
CA ARG A 79 -17.02 -2.52 5.59
C ARG A 79 -18.09 -2.49 6.70
N GLU A 80 -19.07 -3.39 6.63
CA GLU A 80 -20.11 -3.48 7.66
C GLU A 80 -19.57 -3.92 9.03
N PHE A 81 -18.58 -4.82 9.03
CA PHE A 81 -18.02 -5.36 10.25
C PHE A 81 -17.08 -4.38 10.96
N PHE A 82 -16.16 -3.74 10.24
CA PHE A 82 -15.15 -2.87 10.80
C PHE A 82 -15.58 -1.39 10.85
N GLY A 83 -16.58 -0.98 10.07
CA GLY A 83 -17.08 0.40 10.02
C GLY A 83 -15.96 1.39 9.70
N ASP A 84 -15.96 2.52 10.43
CA ASP A 84 -15.00 3.61 10.26
C ASP A 84 -13.64 3.36 10.95
N SER A 85 -13.41 2.14 11.45
CA SER A 85 -12.09 1.81 12.00
C SER A 85 -11.04 1.71 10.89
N PRO A 86 -9.74 1.87 11.20
CA PRO A 86 -8.67 1.72 10.21
C PRO A 86 -8.68 0.38 9.45
N ALA A 87 -9.21 -0.68 10.09
CA ALA A 87 -9.36 -1.98 9.44
C ALA A 87 -10.52 -2.04 8.43
N GLY A 88 -11.46 -1.09 8.50
CA GLY A 88 -12.60 -0.94 7.58
C GLY A 88 -12.30 -0.04 6.38
N VAL A 89 -11.23 0.76 6.45
CA VAL A 89 -10.81 1.62 5.32
C VAL A 89 -10.36 0.76 4.15
N ARG A 90 -10.83 1.07 2.97
CA ARG A 90 -10.50 0.34 1.75
C ARG A 90 -9.11 0.75 1.24
N GLN A 91 -8.34 -0.24 0.82
CA GLN A 91 -7.00 -0.01 0.26
C GLN A 91 -7.07 0.77 -1.06
N GLU A 92 -8.08 0.48 -1.87
CA GLU A 92 -8.29 1.13 -3.16
C GLU A 92 -9.04 2.47 -3.05
N GLY A 93 -9.52 2.86 -1.87
CA GLY A 93 -10.33 4.06 -1.68
C GLY A 93 -11.76 3.90 -2.19
N TYR A 94 -12.39 5.01 -2.51
CA TYR A 94 -13.80 5.08 -2.90
C TYR A 94 -13.97 5.85 -4.22
N LEU A 95 -14.93 5.41 -5.03
CA LEU A 95 -15.17 5.97 -6.37
C LEU A 95 -15.45 7.48 -6.32
N GLU A 96 -16.20 7.92 -5.31
CA GLU A 96 -16.57 9.32 -5.09
C GLU A 96 -15.36 10.22 -4.76
N GLU A 97 -14.25 9.65 -4.29
CA GLU A 97 -13.03 10.39 -3.91
C GLU A 97 -12.03 10.52 -5.06
N VAL A 98 -12.18 9.72 -6.12
CA VAL A 98 -11.21 9.68 -7.23
C VAL A 98 -11.05 11.05 -7.89
N ASP A 99 -12.12 11.85 -8.00
CA ASP A 99 -12.04 13.18 -8.62
C ASP A 99 -11.18 14.15 -7.81
N GLY A 100 -11.14 13.99 -6.49
CA GLY A 100 -10.32 14.78 -5.59
C GLY A 100 -8.81 14.49 -5.64
N LEU A 101 -8.39 13.41 -6.30
CA LEU A 101 -6.97 13.08 -6.45
C LEU A 101 -6.32 14.03 -7.45
N THR A 102 -5.47 14.93 -6.95
CA THR A 102 -4.68 15.85 -7.77
C THR A 102 -3.18 15.57 -7.59
N PRO A 103 -2.31 15.98 -8.54
CA PRO A 103 -0.86 15.85 -8.39
C PRO A 103 -0.34 16.46 -7.09
N GLU A 104 -0.89 17.62 -6.68
CA GLU A 104 -0.51 18.31 -5.46
C GLU A 104 -0.90 17.51 -4.22
N ALA A 105 -2.16 17.07 -4.13
CA ALA A 105 -2.66 16.29 -2.99
C ALA A 105 -1.90 14.96 -2.84
N LEU A 106 -1.61 14.28 -3.95
CA LEU A 106 -0.83 13.04 -3.94
C LEU A 106 0.62 13.30 -3.51
N THR A 107 1.21 14.41 -3.92
CA THR A 107 2.58 14.80 -3.54
C THR A 107 2.64 15.12 -2.04
N GLU A 108 1.67 15.83 -1.50
CA GLU A 108 1.56 16.11 -0.07
C GLU A 108 1.40 14.82 0.74
N ALA A 109 0.50 13.94 0.32
CA ALA A 109 0.29 12.64 0.96
C ALA A 109 1.54 11.75 0.91
N TYR A 110 2.29 11.78 -0.19
CA TYR A 110 3.55 11.06 -0.33
C TYR A 110 4.61 11.56 0.67
N TYR A 111 4.81 12.87 0.80
CA TYR A 111 5.74 13.41 1.77
C TYR A 111 5.31 13.17 3.22
N GLU A 112 4.00 13.26 3.50
CA GLU A 112 3.47 12.92 4.82
C GLU A 112 3.69 11.43 5.14
N MET A 113 3.50 10.55 4.18
CA MET A 113 3.82 9.13 4.32
C MET A 113 5.30 8.92 4.65
N LEU A 114 6.21 9.53 3.91
CA LEU A 114 7.65 9.41 4.17
C LEU A 114 8.01 9.94 5.57
N ARG A 115 7.34 10.99 6.01
CA ARG A 115 7.57 11.61 7.33
C ARG A 115 7.07 10.74 8.48
N THR A 116 5.97 10.01 8.29
CA THR A 116 5.23 9.38 9.39
C THR A 116 5.16 7.85 9.34
N ALA A 117 5.29 7.21 8.17
CA ALA A 117 5.14 5.77 8.03
C ALA A 117 6.22 4.97 8.77
N ASN A 118 5.87 3.80 9.27
CA ASN A 118 6.86 2.82 9.72
C ASN A 118 7.55 2.21 8.49
N ILE A 119 8.87 2.25 8.46
CA ILE A 119 9.66 1.73 7.33
C ILE A 119 10.40 0.49 7.77
N GLU A 120 10.19 -0.59 7.03
CA GLU A 120 10.86 -1.87 7.24
C GLU A 120 11.68 -2.22 6.00
N LEU A 121 12.93 -2.62 6.21
CA LEU A 121 13.83 -3.11 5.17
C LEU A 121 14.05 -4.60 5.36
N ILE A 122 13.75 -5.38 4.32
CA ILE A 122 13.99 -6.82 4.29
C ILE A 122 14.98 -7.12 3.17
N VAL A 123 16.12 -7.70 3.54
CA VAL A 123 17.18 -8.07 2.59
C VAL A 123 17.41 -9.58 2.70
N LEU A 124 17.31 -10.31 1.59
CA LEU A 124 17.41 -11.77 1.57
C LEU A 124 18.48 -12.23 0.58
N GLY A 125 19.28 -13.20 1.00
CA GLY A 125 20.22 -13.90 0.14
C GLY A 125 21.53 -13.16 -0.15
N CYS A 126 21.86 -12.12 0.63
CA CYS A 126 23.08 -11.34 0.52
C CYS A 126 24.06 -11.70 1.65
N ASP A 127 25.32 -11.31 1.49
CA ASP A 127 26.31 -11.36 2.56
C ASP A 127 26.13 -10.18 3.54
N GLU A 128 26.88 -10.20 4.65
CA GLU A 128 26.80 -9.20 5.70
C GLU A 128 27.27 -7.82 5.20
N ALA A 129 28.28 -7.77 4.35
CA ALA A 129 28.82 -6.52 3.82
C ALA A 129 27.80 -5.82 2.91
N SER A 130 27.18 -6.57 2.00
CA SER A 130 26.12 -6.08 1.12
C SER A 130 24.89 -5.66 1.91
N THR A 131 24.48 -6.44 2.93
CA THR A 131 23.37 -6.08 3.81
C THR A 131 23.63 -4.77 4.55
N THR A 132 24.87 -4.58 5.07
CA THR A 132 25.27 -3.34 5.73
C THR A 132 25.22 -2.15 4.78
N ALA A 133 25.76 -2.30 3.57
CA ALA A 133 25.72 -1.25 2.57
C ALA A 133 24.29 -0.82 2.19
N VAL A 134 23.36 -1.77 2.03
CA VAL A 134 21.95 -1.48 1.77
C VAL A 134 21.30 -0.75 2.94
N LYS A 135 21.58 -1.19 4.18
CA LYS A 135 21.09 -0.51 5.38
C LYS A 135 21.59 0.93 5.46
N ASP A 136 22.88 1.16 5.21
CA ASP A 136 23.48 2.48 5.28
C ASP A 136 22.95 3.42 4.19
N ALA A 137 22.66 2.88 2.99
CA ALA A 137 21.99 3.61 1.92
C ALA A 137 20.58 4.06 2.36
N LEU A 138 19.77 3.18 2.95
CA LEU A 138 18.46 3.55 3.49
C LEU A 138 18.57 4.61 4.59
N LEU A 139 19.53 4.47 5.52
CA LEU A 139 19.73 5.45 6.59
C LEU A 139 20.12 6.82 6.05
N THR A 140 20.86 6.86 4.94
CA THR A 140 21.21 8.12 4.25
C THR A 140 19.96 8.80 3.72
N GLU A 141 19.07 8.09 3.03
CA GLU A 141 17.79 8.65 2.56
C GLU A 141 16.94 9.16 3.73
N LEU A 142 16.82 8.37 4.79
CA LEU A 142 16.01 8.73 5.95
C LEU A 142 16.57 9.95 6.71
N SER A 143 17.89 10.16 6.69
CA SER A 143 18.52 11.31 7.35
C SER A 143 18.15 12.66 6.72
N ALA A 144 17.73 12.66 5.46
CA ALA A 144 17.29 13.86 4.75
C ALA A 144 15.83 14.24 5.05
N ILE A 145 15.10 13.40 5.79
CA ILE A 145 13.68 13.59 6.07
C ILE A 145 13.49 13.89 7.56
N ASP A 146 12.79 14.97 7.86
CA ASP A 146 12.37 15.29 9.24
C ASP A 146 11.22 14.36 9.66
N ARG A 147 11.59 13.20 10.19
CA ARG A 147 10.65 12.15 10.53
C ARG A 147 10.01 12.36 11.89
N ALA A 148 8.69 12.34 11.91
CA ALA A 148 7.90 12.33 13.14
C ALA A 148 7.57 10.88 13.52
N PRO A 149 7.87 10.44 14.76
CA PRO A 149 7.42 9.13 15.22
C PRO A 149 5.91 9.11 15.31
N LEU A 150 5.26 8.17 14.62
CA LEU A 150 3.84 7.91 14.85
C LEU A 150 3.66 7.17 16.17
N PRO A 151 2.66 7.57 16.97
CA PRO A 151 2.25 6.76 18.09
C PRO A 151 1.83 5.38 17.57
N ARG A 152 2.28 4.33 18.22
CA ARG A 152 1.89 2.96 17.90
C ARG A 152 0.39 2.85 18.16
N ALA A 153 -0.41 2.83 17.08
CA ALA A 153 -1.83 2.63 17.21
C ALA A 153 -2.10 1.17 17.59
N GLU A 154 -2.59 0.93 18.80
CA GLU A 154 -3.19 -0.35 19.15
C GLU A 154 -4.58 -0.40 18.52
N ASN A 155 -4.65 -0.83 17.27
CA ASN A 155 -5.91 -1.00 16.57
C ASN A 155 -6.55 -2.33 16.97
N ILE A 156 -7.21 -2.33 18.10
CA ILE A 156 -8.18 -3.37 18.41
C ILE A 156 -9.51 -2.90 17.79
N ALA A 157 -9.80 -3.36 16.57
CA ALA A 157 -11.12 -3.17 16.01
C ALA A 157 -12.13 -3.85 16.96
N MET A 158 -12.93 -3.04 17.64
CA MET A 158 -14.04 -3.55 18.43
C MET A 158 -15.22 -3.76 17.48
N PRO A 159 -15.54 -4.99 17.12
CA PRO A 159 -16.65 -5.25 16.21
C PRO A 159 -17.98 -4.91 16.88
N ARG A 160 -18.97 -4.61 16.08
CA ARG A 160 -20.33 -4.39 16.54
C ARG A 160 -20.80 -5.63 17.33
N ARG A 161 -21.47 -5.39 18.45
CA ARG A 161 -22.04 -6.46 19.28
C ARG A 161 -23.34 -7.00 18.71
N GLU A 162 -24.09 -6.17 17.97
CA GLU A 162 -25.36 -6.55 17.34
C GLU A 162 -25.12 -7.19 15.97
N PRO A 163 -25.78 -8.31 15.67
CA PRO A 163 -25.71 -8.93 14.35
C PRO A 163 -26.24 -7.98 13.27
N VAL A 164 -25.46 -7.80 12.21
CA VAL A 164 -25.88 -7.01 11.04
C VAL A 164 -26.07 -7.98 9.87
N ARG A 165 -27.19 -7.84 9.18
CA ARG A 165 -27.48 -8.56 7.94
C ARG A 165 -27.70 -7.56 6.82
N LYS A 166 -26.85 -7.61 5.79
CA LYS A 166 -26.99 -6.85 4.55
C LYS A 166 -27.28 -7.80 3.40
N VAL A 167 -28.23 -7.46 2.55
CA VAL A 167 -28.57 -8.23 1.36
C VAL A 167 -28.61 -7.28 0.17
N GLU A 168 -27.87 -7.61 -0.86
CA GLU A 168 -27.91 -6.91 -2.14
C GLU A 168 -28.32 -7.89 -3.24
N HIS A 169 -29.15 -7.43 -4.15
CA HIS A 169 -29.68 -8.24 -5.24
C HIS A 169 -28.97 -7.88 -6.55
N PHE A 170 -28.49 -8.92 -7.22
CA PHE A 170 -27.89 -8.84 -8.53
C PHE A 170 -28.58 -9.82 -9.48
N ASP A 171 -28.63 -9.48 -10.75
CA ASP A 171 -29.09 -10.43 -11.78
C ASP A 171 -27.99 -11.49 -12.02
N THR A 172 -28.01 -12.53 -11.20
CA THR A 172 -27.03 -13.63 -11.23
C THR A 172 -27.68 -14.92 -10.73
N THR A 173 -27.20 -16.03 -11.27
CA THR A 173 -27.65 -17.37 -10.89
C THR A 173 -27.01 -17.91 -9.61
N GLN A 174 -25.97 -17.24 -9.10
CA GLN A 174 -25.22 -17.69 -7.94
C GLN A 174 -25.26 -16.66 -6.81
N ALA A 175 -25.74 -17.06 -5.64
CA ALA A 175 -25.60 -16.27 -4.43
C ALA A 175 -24.18 -16.37 -3.86
N LYS A 176 -23.70 -15.28 -3.25
CA LYS A 176 -22.47 -15.23 -2.46
C LYS A 176 -22.84 -14.83 -1.03
N LEU A 177 -22.26 -15.51 -0.06
CA LEU A 177 -22.45 -15.23 1.35
C LEU A 177 -21.07 -15.05 2.00
N CYS A 178 -20.91 -13.96 2.74
CA CYS A 178 -19.77 -13.73 3.61
C CYS A 178 -20.28 -13.54 5.04
N MET A 179 -19.70 -14.23 6.00
CA MET A 179 -20.00 -14.09 7.42
C MET A 179 -18.73 -13.79 8.18
N LEU A 180 -18.75 -12.75 9.00
CA LEU A 180 -17.65 -12.34 9.86
C LEU A 180 -18.08 -12.46 11.32
N PHE A 181 -17.21 -13.02 12.13
CA PHE A 181 -17.45 -13.26 13.56
C PHE A 181 -16.26 -12.76 14.37
N THR A 182 -16.53 -12.26 15.57
CA THR A 182 -15.49 -12.12 16.58
C THR A 182 -15.29 -13.43 17.30
N LEU A 183 -14.02 -13.78 17.47
CA LEU A 183 -13.66 -14.80 18.44
C LEU A 183 -13.48 -14.07 19.76
N GLY A 184 -14.38 -14.34 20.71
CA GLY A 184 -14.23 -13.85 22.08
C GLY A 184 -12.92 -14.36 22.69
N ARG A 185 -12.29 -13.51 23.53
CA ARG A 185 -11.29 -13.98 24.49
C ARG A 185 -11.99 -14.61 25.69
#